data_00ba29a7db9b4f80f859c386247961ec
#
_entry.id   00ba29a7db9b4f80f859c386247961ec
#
_cell.length_a   1.000
_cell.length_b   1.000
_cell.length_c   1.000
_cell.angle_alpha   90.00
_cell.angle_beta   90.00
_cell.angle_gamma   90.00
#
_symmetry.space_group_name_H-M   'P 1'
#
loop_
_entity.id
_entity.type
_entity.pdbx_description
1 polymer ?
#
loop_
_entity_poly.entity_id
_entity_poly.type
_entity_poly.pdbx_seq_one_letter_code
_entity_poly.pdbx_strand_id
1 'polypeptide(L)'
;MPKMFWIALVACAVSVATQAPTYAANDSPARAAAYCVKKGGVVQTRIPEYGTNGGDALVLSGNADFCQFTANDGSQINLLLSTLFTKKPTLAALAYYAQVQPGNCNGNPGSCYCTLLGGSDLFGGINAAGGGWVLNTDPNDVLEGCIFPDLSSIDSWGLLYHSQNIVRGKDLSKVLRYADPYNAAPARPHMPFARG
;
A
#
# COMPACT_ATOMS: atom_id res chain seq x y z
N MET A 1 -59.04 -5.83 44.94
CA MET A 1 -58.72 -6.42 43.62
C MET A 1 -57.63 -5.57 42.99
N PRO A 2 -56.34 -6.01 42.96
CA PRO A 2 -55.30 -5.25 42.34
C PRO A 2 -55.16 -5.65 40.86
N LYS A 3 -55.12 -4.67 40.00
CA LYS A 3 -54.91 -4.84 38.56
C LYS A 3 -53.41 -5.04 38.28
N MET A 4 -53.02 -6.20 37.82
CA MET A 4 -51.67 -6.49 37.31
C MET A 4 -51.49 -5.85 35.95
N PHE A 5 -50.57 -4.85 35.88
CA PHE A 5 -50.06 -4.31 34.60
C PHE A 5 -48.91 -5.21 34.10
N TRP A 6 -49.09 -5.83 32.95
CA TRP A 6 -48.03 -6.50 32.22
C TRP A 6 -47.30 -5.48 31.37
N ILE A 7 -46.04 -5.23 31.67
CA ILE A 7 -45.15 -4.43 30.82
C ILE A 7 -44.44 -5.42 29.88
N ALA A 8 -44.80 -5.35 28.61
CA ALA A 8 -44.11 -6.09 27.58
C ALA A 8 -42.77 -5.37 27.20
N LEU A 9 -41.66 -5.96 27.59
CA LEU A 9 -40.33 -5.53 27.13
C LEU A 9 -40.13 -5.98 25.68
N VAL A 10 -40.16 -5.03 24.74
CA VAL A 10 -39.75 -5.25 23.35
C VAL A 10 -38.23 -5.14 23.30
N ALA A 11 -37.53 -6.27 23.17
CA ALA A 11 -36.11 -6.31 22.94
C ALA A 11 -35.84 -6.02 21.44
N CYS A 12 -35.40 -4.81 21.12
CA CYS A 12 -34.85 -4.51 19.80
C CYS A 12 -33.47 -5.12 19.67
N ALA A 13 -33.37 -6.24 18.97
CA ALA A 13 -32.08 -6.79 18.56
C ALA A 13 -31.50 -5.95 17.41
N VAL A 14 -30.53 -5.11 17.71
CA VAL A 14 -29.77 -4.38 16.68
C VAL A 14 -28.74 -5.36 16.10
N SER A 15 -29.03 -5.90 14.93
CA SER A 15 -28.09 -6.70 14.16
C SER A 15 -27.04 -5.78 13.53
N VAL A 16 -25.86 -5.69 14.13
CA VAL A 16 -24.69 -5.03 13.51
C VAL A 16 -24.19 -5.98 12.43
N ALA A 17 -24.58 -5.72 11.19
CA ALA A 17 -24.00 -6.37 10.04
C ALA A 17 -22.57 -5.84 9.85
N THR A 18 -21.55 -6.61 10.24
CA THR A 18 -20.16 -6.36 9.88
C THR A 18 -20.02 -6.57 8.38
N GLN A 19 -20.04 -5.48 7.61
CA GLN A 19 -19.75 -5.52 6.19
C GLN A 19 -18.24 -5.77 6.03
N ALA A 20 -17.86 -6.99 5.70
CA ALA A 20 -16.54 -7.27 5.15
C ALA A 20 -16.37 -6.44 3.86
N PRO A 21 -15.15 -5.92 3.58
CA PRO A 21 -14.90 -5.17 2.34
C PRO A 21 -15.27 -6.05 1.15
N THR A 22 -16.33 -5.70 0.44
CA THR A 22 -16.75 -6.37 -0.79
C THR A 22 -15.76 -6.00 -1.90
N TYR A 23 -14.78 -6.87 -2.12
CA TYR A 23 -14.06 -6.87 -3.40
C TYR A 23 -15.10 -7.01 -4.50
N ALA A 24 -15.10 -6.09 -5.47
CA ALA A 24 -15.94 -6.25 -6.64
C ALA A 24 -15.68 -7.66 -7.22
N ALA A 25 -16.72 -8.41 -7.54
CA ALA A 25 -16.65 -9.83 -7.95
C ALA A 25 -15.66 -10.11 -9.11
N ASN A 26 -15.18 -9.07 -9.79
CA ASN A 26 -14.18 -9.11 -10.85
C ASN A 26 -12.72 -8.92 -10.39
N ASP A 27 -12.45 -8.59 -9.13
CA ASP A 27 -11.11 -8.29 -8.62
C ASP A 27 -10.65 -9.34 -7.58
N SER A 28 -10.76 -10.64 -7.94
CA SER A 28 -10.31 -11.71 -7.05
C SER A 28 -8.78 -11.73 -6.90
N PRO A 29 -8.24 -12.15 -5.73
CA PRO A 29 -6.80 -12.28 -5.49
C PRO A 29 -6.09 -13.13 -6.54
N ALA A 30 -6.68 -14.23 -6.98
CA ALA A 30 -6.12 -15.11 -8.02
C ALA A 30 -5.96 -14.38 -9.37
N ARG A 31 -6.91 -13.52 -9.75
CA ARG A 31 -6.81 -12.72 -10.98
C ARG A 31 -5.77 -11.62 -10.85
N ALA A 32 -5.61 -11.04 -9.68
CA ALA A 32 -4.59 -10.05 -9.40
C ALA A 32 -3.18 -10.69 -9.48
N ALA A 33 -3.01 -11.89 -8.90
CA ALA A 33 -1.79 -12.67 -8.98
C ALA A 33 -1.43 -13.02 -10.45
N ALA A 34 -2.40 -13.54 -11.21
CA ALA A 34 -2.21 -13.85 -12.62
C ALA A 34 -1.84 -12.60 -13.45
N TYR A 35 -2.42 -11.44 -13.09
CA TYR A 35 -2.09 -10.17 -13.74
C TYR A 35 -0.66 -9.71 -13.43
N CYS A 36 -0.20 -9.82 -12.19
CA CYS A 36 1.18 -9.55 -11.79
C CYS A 36 2.16 -10.35 -12.65
N VAL A 37 1.98 -11.68 -12.71
CA VAL A 37 2.82 -12.58 -13.53
C VAL A 37 2.76 -12.21 -15.01
N LYS A 38 1.57 -11.96 -15.56
CA LYS A 38 1.40 -11.52 -16.96
C LYS A 38 2.16 -10.24 -17.27
N LYS A 39 2.31 -9.35 -16.28
CA LYS A 39 3.06 -8.09 -16.41
C LYS A 39 4.56 -8.24 -16.17
N GLY A 40 5.04 -9.47 -15.91
CA GLY A 40 6.45 -9.80 -15.68
C GLY A 40 6.89 -9.59 -14.23
N GLY A 41 5.95 -9.56 -13.29
CA GLY A 41 6.23 -9.53 -11.86
C GLY A 41 6.22 -10.93 -11.24
N VAL A 42 6.68 -11.00 -9.99
CA VAL A 42 6.63 -12.18 -9.13
C VAL A 42 5.70 -11.87 -7.96
N VAL A 43 4.80 -12.81 -7.65
CA VAL A 43 3.93 -12.70 -6.48
C VAL A 43 4.69 -13.15 -5.24
N GLN A 44 4.69 -12.31 -4.22
CA GLN A 44 5.32 -12.57 -2.93
C GLN A 44 4.29 -12.43 -1.81
N THR A 45 4.13 -13.49 -1.03
CA THR A 45 3.37 -13.42 0.22
C THR A 45 4.29 -12.92 1.33
N ARG A 46 3.93 -11.84 1.97
CA ARG A 46 4.69 -11.21 3.05
C ARG A 46 3.89 -11.17 4.34
N ILE A 47 4.59 -11.28 5.44
CA ILE A 47 4.07 -11.31 6.81
C ILE A 47 4.51 -10.02 7.50
N PRO A 48 3.62 -9.28 8.17
CA PRO A 48 4.01 -8.09 8.90
C PRO A 48 4.70 -8.48 10.20
N GLU A 49 5.90 -7.96 10.41
CA GLU A 49 6.67 -8.16 11.64
C GLU A 49 7.00 -6.81 12.28
N TYR A 50 7.05 -6.78 13.60
CA TYR A 50 7.38 -5.61 14.40
C TYR A 50 8.55 -5.93 15.33
N GLY A 51 9.63 -5.18 15.22
CA GLY A 51 10.86 -5.36 15.99
C GLY A 51 12.10 -5.33 15.11
N THR A 52 13.26 -5.05 15.71
CA THR A 52 14.54 -4.90 14.99
C THR A 52 15.36 -6.18 14.93
N ASN A 53 15.06 -7.14 15.80
CA ASN A 53 15.88 -8.34 15.96
C ASN A 53 15.13 -9.53 15.34
N GLY A 54 15.65 -10.09 14.28
CA GLY A 54 15.02 -11.22 13.58
C GLY A 54 14.75 -12.45 14.47
N GLY A 55 15.36 -12.55 15.66
CA GLY A 55 15.06 -13.60 16.64
C GLY A 55 13.92 -13.27 17.59
N ASP A 56 13.57 -12.00 17.76
CA ASP A 56 12.61 -11.51 18.76
C ASP A 56 11.49 -10.66 18.14
N ALA A 57 11.38 -10.64 16.82
CA ALA A 57 10.34 -9.90 16.12
C ALA A 57 8.95 -10.44 16.46
N LEU A 58 8.00 -9.56 16.71
CA LEU A 58 6.60 -9.93 16.86
C LEU A 58 5.99 -10.13 15.48
N VAL A 59 5.57 -11.34 15.20
CA VAL A 59 4.79 -11.67 14.02
C VAL A 59 3.37 -11.14 14.23
N LEU A 60 2.96 -10.18 13.42
CA LEU A 60 1.61 -9.61 13.50
C LEU A 60 0.62 -10.49 12.75
N SER A 61 -0.67 -10.30 13.04
CA SER A 61 -1.73 -11.06 12.37
C SER A 61 -1.87 -10.67 10.90
N GLY A 62 -2.17 -11.67 10.08
CA GLY A 62 -2.41 -11.51 8.66
C GLY A 62 -1.16 -11.72 7.81
N ASN A 63 -1.38 -11.63 6.53
CA ASN A 63 -0.37 -11.62 5.49
C ASN A 63 -0.92 -10.78 4.33
N ALA A 64 -0.04 -10.39 3.41
CA ALA A 64 -0.44 -9.69 2.20
C ALA A 64 0.38 -10.18 1.00
N ASP A 65 -0.27 -10.20 -0.16
CA ASP A 65 0.38 -10.54 -1.41
C ASP A 65 0.80 -9.28 -2.15
N PHE A 66 2.07 -9.20 -2.45
CA PHE A 66 2.70 -8.14 -3.22
C PHE A 66 3.09 -8.64 -4.60
N CYS A 67 3.09 -7.75 -5.57
CA CYS A 67 3.76 -7.94 -6.85
C CYS A 67 5.11 -7.25 -6.81
N GLN A 68 6.19 -8.02 -7.00
CA GLN A 68 7.54 -7.49 -7.15
C GLN A 68 7.91 -7.44 -8.63
N PHE A 69 8.36 -6.31 -9.09
CA PHE A 69 9.02 -6.15 -10.39
C PHE A 69 10.51 -5.92 -10.18
N THR A 70 11.34 -6.67 -10.90
CA THR A 70 12.80 -6.55 -10.84
C THR A 70 13.32 -6.13 -12.21
N ALA A 71 14.15 -5.09 -12.25
CA ALA A 71 14.85 -4.65 -13.47
C ALA A 71 16.14 -5.43 -13.68
N ASN A 72 16.75 -5.26 -14.86
CA ASN A 72 18.00 -5.95 -15.23
C ASN A 72 19.20 -5.54 -14.34
N ASP A 73 19.14 -4.37 -13.73
CA ASP A 73 20.16 -3.88 -12.78
C ASP A 73 19.95 -4.41 -11.35
N GLY A 74 18.95 -5.26 -11.14
CA GLY A 74 18.59 -5.82 -9.84
C GLY A 74 17.73 -4.89 -8.99
N SER A 75 17.45 -3.66 -9.41
CA SER A 75 16.54 -2.78 -8.68
C SER A 75 15.11 -3.34 -8.70
N GLN A 76 14.36 -3.06 -7.63
CA GLN A 76 13.03 -3.63 -7.43
C GLN A 76 12.02 -2.55 -7.05
N ILE A 77 10.75 -2.82 -7.39
CA ILE A 77 9.61 -2.10 -6.88
C ILE A 77 8.50 -3.09 -6.50
N ASN A 78 7.89 -2.87 -5.35
CA ASN A 78 6.86 -3.73 -4.78
C ASN A 78 5.56 -2.96 -4.56
N LEU A 79 4.43 -3.61 -4.84
CA LEU A 79 3.13 -3.04 -4.54
C LEU A 79 2.12 -4.15 -4.23
N LEU A 80 1.10 -3.83 -3.42
CA LEU A 80 0.03 -4.77 -3.15
C LEU A 80 -0.66 -5.21 -4.45
N LEU A 81 -1.03 -6.49 -4.52
CA LEU A 81 -1.76 -7.02 -5.69
C LEU A 81 -3.08 -6.27 -5.92
N SER A 82 -3.77 -5.86 -4.85
CA SER A 82 -4.99 -5.05 -4.94
C SER A 82 -4.74 -3.69 -5.56
N THR A 83 -3.63 -3.02 -5.18
CA THR A 83 -3.21 -1.74 -5.76
C THR A 83 -2.91 -1.87 -7.26
N LEU A 84 -2.18 -2.94 -7.63
CA LEU A 84 -1.82 -3.21 -9.03
C LEU A 84 -3.06 -3.46 -9.90
N PHE A 85 -4.04 -4.22 -9.37
CA PHE A 85 -5.08 -4.84 -10.20
C PHE A 85 -6.38 -4.05 -10.25
N THR A 86 -6.67 -3.17 -9.30
CA THR A 86 -7.90 -2.37 -9.34
C THR A 86 -7.90 -1.38 -10.51
N LYS A 87 -9.10 -1.16 -11.08
CA LYS A 87 -9.33 -0.10 -12.08
C LYS A 87 -9.75 1.23 -11.43
N LYS A 88 -10.03 1.21 -10.13
CA LYS A 88 -10.37 2.41 -9.38
C LYS A 88 -9.09 3.12 -8.94
N PRO A 89 -9.10 4.46 -8.80
CA PRO A 89 -7.97 5.16 -8.21
C PRO A 89 -7.73 4.65 -6.78
N THR A 90 -6.45 4.51 -6.42
CA THR A 90 -6.00 4.28 -5.06
C THR A 90 -5.04 5.37 -4.67
N LEU A 91 -4.93 5.67 -3.37
CA LEU A 91 -4.01 6.71 -2.90
C LEU A 91 -2.56 6.38 -3.27
N ALA A 92 -2.15 5.11 -3.20
CA ALA A 92 -0.82 4.68 -3.63
C ALA A 92 -0.57 4.93 -5.13
N ALA A 93 -1.54 4.60 -6.00
CA ALA A 93 -1.42 4.86 -7.44
C ALA A 93 -1.38 6.37 -7.73
N LEU A 94 -2.25 7.15 -7.09
CA LEU A 94 -2.25 8.61 -7.23
C LEU A 94 -0.94 9.23 -6.75
N ALA A 95 -0.38 8.76 -5.63
CA ALA A 95 0.92 9.20 -5.13
C ALA A 95 2.05 8.90 -6.13
N TYR A 96 2.03 7.70 -6.74
CA TYR A 96 3.00 7.34 -7.78
C TYR A 96 2.90 8.27 -9.00
N TYR A 97 1.69 8.56 -9.48
CA TYR A 97 1.48 9.45 -10.63
C TYR A 97 1.80 10.93 -10.32
N ALA A 98 1.55 11.37 -9.10
CA ALA A 98 1.73 12.78 -8.72
C ALA A 98 3.20 13.21 -8.68
N GLN A 99 4.14 12.29 -8.45
CA GLN A 99 5.59 12.57 -8.38
C GLN A 99 5.91 13.83 -7.54
N VAL A 100 5.27 13.95 -6.38
CA VAL A 100 5.50 15.08 -5.46
C VAL A 100 6.99 15.15 -5.15
N GLN A 101 7.60 16.33 -5.26
CA GLN A 101 9.02 16.47 -4.97
C GLN A 101 9.28 16.22 -3.48
N PRO A 102 10.32 15.44 -3.12
CA PRO A 102 10.66 15.22 -1.73
C PRO A 102 11.12 16.51 -1.07
N GLY A 103 10.66 16.71 0.17
CA GLY A 103 11.14 17.79 1.02
C GLY A 103 12.40 17.40 1.78
N ASN A 104 12.83 18.29 2.70
CA ASN A 104 13.88 17.95 3.65
C ASN A 104 13.39 16.84 4.60
N CYS A 105 14.23 15.84 4.82
CA CYS A 105 13.94 14.69 5.66
C CYS A 105 15.08 14.48 6.68
N ASN A 106 14.70 14.28 7.94
CA ASN A 106 15.60 13.83 8.98
C ASN A 106 15.29 12.36 9.25
N GLY A 107 16.18 11.44 8.87
CA GLY A 107 16.01 10.01 9.06
C GLY A 107 15.97 9.22 7.76
N ASN A 108 15.20 8.14 7.72
CA ASN A 108 15.05 7.30 6.52
C ASN A 108 14.30 8.08 5.41
N PRO A 109 14.93 8.35 4.26
CA PRO A 109 14.31 9.15 3.21
C PRO A 109 13.03 8.52 2.62
N GLY A 110 12.97 7.19 2.50
CA GLY A 110 11.78 6.49 2.02
C GLY A 110 10.59 6.69 2.95
N SER A 111 10.81 6.48 4.26
CA SER A 111 9.80 6.68 5.29
C SER A 111 9.29 8.12 5.37
N CYS A 112 10.20 9.09 5.31
CA CYS A 112 9.83 10.50 5.27
C CYS A 112 8.98 10.83 4.05
N TYR A 113 9.35 10.29 2.89
CA TYR A 113 8.61 10.52 1.66
C TYR A 113 7.22 9.89 1.71
N CYS A 114 7.12 8.67 2.24
CA CYS A 114 5.83 8.02 2.49
C CYS A 114 4.90 8.90 3.36
N THR A 115 5.45 9.44 4.46
CA THR A 115 4.71 10.33 5.36
C THR A 115 4.28 11.64 4.66
N LEU A 116 5.16 12.22 3.83
CA LEU A 116 4.85 13.42 3.03
C LEU A 116 3.66 13.17 2.09
N LEU A 117 3.54 11.96 1.55
CA LEU A 117 2.43 11.57 0.68
C LEU A 117 1.14 11.20 1.44
N GLY A 118 1.15 11.22 2.76
CA GLY A 118 0.01 10.85 3.61
C GLY A 118 -0.13 9.35 3.86
N GLY A 119 0.92 8.58 3.59
CA GLY A 119 1.04 7.18 3.94
C GLY A 119 1.71 6.95 5.29
N SER A 120 1.88 5.69 5.65
CA SER A 120 2.59 5.23 6.83
C SER A 120 3.40 3.98 6.52
N ASP A 121 4.63 3.92 7.00
CA ASP A 121 5.49 2.74 6.96
C ASP A 121 5.98 2.36 8.37
N LEU A 122 5.07 2.39 9.34
CA LEU A 122 5.35 2.25 10.77
C LEU A 122 6.09 0.95 11.16
N PHE A 123 6.13 -0.03 10.29
CA PHE A 123 6.89 -1.26 10.52
C PHE A 123 8.37 -1.09 10.22
N GLY A 124 8.75 -0.15 9.33
CA GLY A 124 10.11 0.09 8.88
C GLY A 124 10.70 1.36 9.46
N GLY A 125 11.83 1.71 9.04
CA GLY A 125 12.77 2.79 9.26
C GLY A 125 12.51 3.96 10.20
N ILE A 126 11.30 4.45 10.38
CA ILE A 126 11.00 5.54 11.33
C ILE A 126 10.85 5.00 12.75
N ASN A 127 10.41 3.79 12.88
CA ASN A 127 10.14 3.15 14.14
C ASN A 127 11.46 2.64 14.72
N ALA A 128 11.81 3.09 15.91
CA ALA A 128 13.02 2.63 16.62
C ALA A 128 13.00 1.10 16.89
N ALA A 129 11.83 0.48 16.87
CA ALA A 129 11.68 -0.96 16.98
C ALA A 129 11.92 -1.70 15.65
N GLY A 130 11.89 -1.00 14.50
CA GLY A 130 12.07 -1.61 13.18
C GLY A 130 10.90 -2.51 12.77
N GLY A 131 11.19 -3.46 11.88
CA GLY A 131 10.22 -4.37 11.31
C GLY A 131 9.82 -4.00 9.88
N GLY A 132 8.79 -4.64 9.36
CA GLY A 132 8.29 -4.41 8.01
C GLY A 132 7.49 -5.59 7.48
N TRP A 133 7.30 -5.65 6.19
CA TRP A 133 6.70 -6.77 5.49
C TRP A 133 7.80 -7.77 5.10
N VAL A 134 7.94 -8.82 5.88
CA VAL A 134 8.97 -9.85 5.73
C VAL A 134 8.51 -10.91 4.73
N LEU A 135 9.39 -11.28 3.80
CA LEU A 135 9.07 -12.36 2.86
C LEU A 135 8.95 -13.69 3.61
N ASN A 136 7.84 -14.39 3.42
CA ASN A 136 7.56 -15.63 4.15
C ASN A 136 8.60 -16.76 3.93
N THR A 137 9.42 -16.66 2.89
CA THR A 137 10.48 -17.63 2.54
C THR A 137 11.89 -17.13 2.85
N ASP A 138 12.06 -15.85 3.19
CA ASP A 138 13.34 -15.26 3.55
C ASP A 138 13.16 -14.15 4.61
N PRO A 139 13.50 -14.41 5.87
CA PRO A 139 13.34 -13.45 6.96
C PRO A 139 14.27 -12.23 6.85
N ASN A 140 15.26 -12.25 5.97
CA ASN A 140 16.14 -11.11 5.74
C ASN A 140 15.62 -10.16 4.64
N ASP A 141 14.62 -10.59 3.87
CA ASP A 141 13.98 -9.74 2.86
C ASP A 141 12.81 -8.97 3.52
N VAL A 142 13.11 -7.77 4.01
CA VAL A 142 12.16 -6.87 4.67
C VAL A 142 11.80 -5.73 3.74
N LEU A 143 10.51 -5.57 3.47
CA LEU A 143 9.96 -4.53 2.62
C LEU A 143 9.40 -3.37 3.45
N GLU A 144 9.87 -2.16 3.21
CA GLU A 144 9.26 -0.92 3.71
C GLU A 144 8.08 -0.52 2.80
N GLY A 145 6.89 -1.00 3.15
CA GLY A 145 5.67 -0.69 2.41
C GLY A 145 5.05 0.63 2.86
N CYS A 146 4.91 1.59 1.96
CA CYS A 146 4.11 2.79 2.23
C CYS A 146 2.63 2.44 2.13
N ILE A 147 1.94 2.38 3.26
CA ILE A 147 0.51 2.02 3.36
C ILE A 147 -0.31 3.30 3.50
N PHE A 148 -1.29 3.46 2.65
CA PHE A 148 -2.21 4.60 2.65
C PHE A 148 -3.52 4.28 3.40
N PRO A 149 -4.31 5.31 3.80
CA PRO A 149 -5.57 5.12 4.53
C PRO A 149 -6.61 4.25 3.82
N ASP A 150 -6.52 4.12 2.49
CA ASP A 150 -7.37 3.23 1.68
C ASP A 150 -6.82 1.79 1.61
N LEU A 151 -5.81 1.46 2.41
CA LEU A 151 -5.08 0.19 2.47
C LEU A 151 -4.34 -0.17 1.17
N SER A 152 -4.20 0.76 0.24
CA SER A 152 -3.31 0.59 -0.90
C SER A 152 -1.85 0.77 -0.49
N SER A 153 -0.91 0.12 -1.21
CA SER A 153 0.51 0.22 -0.87
C SER A 153 1.41 0.09 -2.09
N ILE A 154 2.46 0.91 -2.10
CA ILE A 154 3.66 0.78 -2.94
C ILE A 154 4.85 0.94 -1.99
N ASP A 155 6.00 0.31 -2.27
CA ASP A 155 7.17 0.46 -1.40
C ASP A 155 7.66 1.91 -1.35
N SER A 156 8.12 2.32 -0.15
CA SER A 156 8.49 3.71 0.14
C SER A 156 9.66 4.20 -0.70
N TRP A 157 10.64 3.33 -0.94
CA TRP A 157 11.81 3.64 -1.76
C TRP A 157 11.46 3.74 -3.24
N GLY A 158 10.57 2.85 -3.74
CA GLY A 158 10.06 2.91 -5.11
C GLY A 158 9.35 4.23 -5.41
N LEU A 159 8.52 4.70 -4.47
CA LEU A 159 7.87 6.01 -4.56
C LEU A 159 8.88 7.16 -4.57
N LEU A 160 9.84 7.15 -3.63
CA LEU A 160 10.86 8.20 -3.51
C LEU A 160 11.72 8.30 -4.79
N TYR A 161 12.25 7.18 -5.29
CA TYR A 161 13.07 7.21 -6.50
C TYR A 161 12.28 7.66 -7.72
N HIS A 162 11.01 7.21 -7.82
CA HIS A 162 10.15 7.63 -8.93
C HIS A 162 9.92 9.14 -8.95
N SER A 163 9.78 9.79 -7.79
CA SER A 163 9.65 11.26 -7.71
C SER A 163 10.88 12.01 -8.22
N GLN A 164 12.01 11.34 -8.26
CA GLN A 164 13.29 11.84 -8.80
C GLN A 164 13.54 11.40 -10.25
N ASN A 165 12.52 10.88 -10.94
CA ASN A 165 12.59 10.31 -12.28
C ASN A 165 13.49 9.07 -12.40
N ILE A 166 13.70 8.34 -11.30
CA ILE A 166 14.45 7.09 -11.28
C ILE A 166 13.42 5.94 -11.19
N VAL A 167 13.35 5.12 -12.24
CA VAL A 167 12.49 3.95 -12.28
C VAL A 167 13.25 2.76 -11.70
N ARG A 168 12.77 2.23 -10.57
CA ARG A 168 13.24 0.97 -10.00
C ARG A 168 12.31 -0.16 -10.45
N GLY A 169 12.89 -1.34 -10.73
CA GLY A 169 12.12 -2.49 -11.14
C GLY A 169 11.36 -2.26 -12.43
N LYS A 170 10.22 -1.59 -12.36
CA LYS A 170 9.36 -1.31 -13.51
C LYS A 170 8.59 0.00 -13.34
N ASP A 171 8.41 0.72 -14.43
CA ASP A 171 7.54 1.88 -14.47
C ASP A 171 6.08 1.43 -14.25
N LEU A 172 5.54 1.75 -13.06
CA LEU A 172 4.21 1.32 -12.67
C LEU A 172 3.10 1.97 -13.51
N SER A 173 3.36 3.12 -14.13
CA SER A 173 2.40 3.76 -15.03
C SER A 173 2.01 2.85 -16.22
N LYS A 174 2.89 1.92 -16.59
CA LYS A 174 2.68 0.94 -17.68
C LYS A 174 2.00 -0.36 -17.25
N VAL A 175 1.88 -0.58 -15.94
CA VAL A 175 1.36 -1.86 -15.42
C VAL A 175 0.19 -1.72 -14.45
N LEU A 176 0.02 -0.59 -13.77
CA LEU A 176 -1.20 -0.33 -13.00
C LEU A 176 -2.43 -0.46 -13.90
N ARG A 177 -3.47 -1.12 -13.43
CA ARG A 177 -4.75 -1.17 -14.19
C ARG A 177 -5.54 0.13 -14.12
N TYR A 178 -5.37 0.88 -13.05
CA TYR A 178 -5.82 2.25 -13.00
C TYR A 178 -4.88 3.11 -13.84
N ALA A 179 -5.41 3.71 -14.89
CA ALA A 179 -4.69 4.71 -15.66
C ALA A 179 -5.17 6.10 -15.22
N ASP A 180 -4.26 6.95 -14.78
CA ASP A 180 -4.60 8.31 -14.43
C ASP A 180 -4.99 9.09 -15.70
N PRO A 181 -6.25 9.56 -15.80
CA PRO A 181 -6.71 10.31 -16.97
C PRO A 181 -5.97 11.63 -17.17
N TYR A 182 -5.31 12.15 -16.13
CA TYR A 182 -4.56 13.41 -16.19
C TYR A 182 -3.11 13.22 -16.62
N ASN A 183 -2.55 12.02 -16.52
CA ASN A 183 -1.20 11.68 -16.99
C ASN A 183 -1.16 11.22 -18.45
N ALA A 184 -2.29 11.05 -19.10
CA ALA A 184 -2.36 10.82 -20.55
C ALA A 184 -2.10 12.11 -21.37
N ALA A 185 -2.02 13.27 -20.72
CA ALA A 185 -1.64 14.54 -21.36
C ALA A 185 -0.12 14.75 -21.26
N PRO A 186 0.54 15.32 -22.30
CA PRO A 186 1.95 15.68 -22.22
C PRO A 186 2.19 16.58 -20.99
N ALA A 187 3.29 16.31 -20.29
CA ALA A 187 3.68 16.98 -19.05
C ALA A 187 3.31 18.47 -19.03
N ARG A 188 2.42 18.87 -18.14
CA ARG A 188 2.13 20.28 -17.95
C ARG A 188 3.42 20.96 -17.51
N PRO A 189 3.80 22.08 -18.15
CA PRO A 189 4.94 22.85 -17.67
C PRO A 189 4.69 23.23 -16.21
N HIS A 190 5.67 22.98 -15.34
CA HIS A 190 5.63 23.37 -13.94
C HIS A 190 5.30 24.87 -13.85
N MET A 191 4.10 25.19 -13.37
CA MET A 191 3.85 26.56 -12.95
C MET A 191 4.59 26.79 -11.64
N PRO A 192 5.51 27.76 -11.57
CA PRO A 192 6.15 28.10 -10.30
C PRO A 192 5.05 28.60 -9.35
N PHE A 193 5.03 28.03 -8.14
CA PHE A 193 4.17 28.54 -7.07
C PHE A 193 4.47 30.02 -6.88
N ALA A 194 3.48 30.88 -7.14
CA ALA A 194 3.56 32.28 -6.76
C ALA A 194 3.67 32.34 -5.23
N ARG A 195 4.80 32.82 -4.73
CA ARG A 195 4.95 33.15 -3.32
C ARG A 195 4.02 34.34 -3.04
N GLY A 196 2.98 34.13 -2.26
CA GLY A 196 2.23 35.16 -1.59
C GLY A 196 2.84 35.47 -0.23
#